data_ae9fec33d9c7de0f817c0baa2e722fd0
#
_entry.id   ae9fec33d9c7de0f817c0baa2e722fd0
#
_cell.length_a   1.000
_cell.length_b   1.000
_cell.length_c   1.000
_cell.angle_alpha   90.00
_cell.angle_beta   90.00
_cell.angle_gamma   90.00
#
_symmetry.space_group_name_H-M   'P 1'
#
loop_
_entity.id
_entity.type
_entity.pdbx_description
1 polymer ?
#
loop_
_entity_poly.entity_id
_entity_poly.type
_entity_poly.pdbx_seq_one_letter_code
_entity_poly.pdbx_strand_id
1 'polypeptide(L)' 'AAIQRVQNLLTHRLSTRVSIQHGEKKGHIQIEYYGSDDLNRILGLIGVVEE' A
#
# COMPACT_ATOMS: atom_id res chain seq x y z
N ALA A 1 -16.23 7.84 -1.48
CA ALA A 1 -15.60 7.87 -2.77
C ALA A 1 -14.79 6.60 -3.02
N ALA A 2 -14.51 6.33 -4.29
CA ALA A 2 -13.83 5.10 -4.67
C ALA A 2 -12.42 5.03 -4.13
N ILE A 3 -11.75 6.16 -4.04
CA ILE A 3 -10.37 6.22 -3.54
C ILE A 3 -10.31 5.75 -2.09
N GLN A 4 -11.23 6.22 -1.28
CA GLN A 4 -11.23 5.84 0.13
C GLN A 4 -11.54 4.35 0.30
N ARG A 5 -12.40 3.83 -0.53
CA ARG A 5 -12.74 2.40 -0.49
C ARG A 5 -11.52 1.55 -0.82
N VAL A 6 -10.79 1.94 -1.86
CA VAL A 6 -9.58 1.25 -2.25
C VAL A 6 -8.54 1.33 -1.14
N GLN A 7 -8.39 2.51 -0.54
CA GLN A 7 -7.46 2.70 0.55
C GLN A 7 -7.77 1.76 1.72
N ASN A 8 -9.06 1.65 2.05
CA ASN A 8 -9.48 0.77 3.14
C ASN A 8 -9.22 -0.69 2.80
N LEU A 9 -9.47 -1.07 1.56
CA LEU A 9 -9.23 -2.43 1.12
C LEU A 9 -7.75 -2.78 1.19
N LEU A 10 -6.89 -1.86 0.77
CA LEU A 10 -5.46 -2.09 0.82
C LEU A 10 -4.97 -2.16 2.27
N THR A 11 -5.47 -1.28 3.11
CA THR A 11 -5.11 -1.29 4.53
C THR A 11 -5.45 -2.64 5.15
N HIS A 12 -6.61 -3.14 4.81
CA HIS A 12 -7.07 -4.42 5.34
C HIS A 12 -6.25 -5.58 4.78
N ARG A 13 -5.99 -5.53 3.49
CA ARG A 13 -5.27 -6.58 2.79
C ARG A 13 -3.83 -6.69 3.26
N LEU A 14 -3.18 -5.55 3.40
CA LEU A 14 -1.77 -5.50 3.77
C LEU A 14 -1.56 -5.48 5.28
N SER A 15 -2.64 -5.31 6.04
CA SER A 15 -2.59 -5.22 7.49
C SER A 15 -1.65 -4.12 7.97
N THR A 16 -1.64 -3.02 7.23
CA THR A 16 -0.80 -1.88 7.56
C THR A 16 -1.47 -0.62 7.04
N ARG A 17 -0.99 0.53 7.51
CA ARG A 17 -1.59 1.79 7.12
C ARG A 17 -1.21 2.16 5.70
N VAL A 18 -2.22 2.41 4.89
CA VAL A 18 -2.05 2.80 3.50
C VAL A 18 -2.74 4.14 3.30
N SER A 19 -2.07 5.03 2.58
CA SER A 19 -2.60 6.35 2.27
C SER A 19 -2.50 6.58 0.78
N ILE A 20 -3.56 7.10 0.18
CA ILE A 20 -3.58 7.38 -1.25
C ILE A 20 -3.75 8.87 -1.45
N GLN A 21 -2.81 9.46 -2.18
CA GLN A 21 -2.85 10.87 -2.56
C GLN A 21 -3.21 10.96 -4.04
N HIS A 22 -4.39 11.46 -4.31
CA HIS A 22 -4.89 11.51 -5.67
C HIS A 22 -4.88 12.94 -6.18
N GLY A 23 -4.11 13.19 -7.23
CA GLY A 23 -4.04 14.51 -7.85
C GLY A 23 -4.69 14.51 -9.21
N GLU A 24 -4.70 15.67 -9.85
CA GLU A 24 -5.32 15.80 -11.17
C GLU A 24 -4.57 15.03 -12.24
N LYS A 25 -3.26 15.11 -12.23
CA LYS A 25 -2.43 14.48 -13.25
C LYS A 25 -1.69 13.26 -12.76
N LYS A 26 -1.40 13.23 -11.49
CA LYS A 26 -0.69 12.10 -10.91
C LYS A 26 -1.07 11.94 -9.47
N GLY A 27 -0.80 10.78 -8.95
CA GLY A 27 -1.02 10.49 -7.55
C GLY A 27 0.05 9.56 -7.03
N HIS A 28 -0.01 9.25 -5.76
CA HIS A 28 0.92 8.27 -5.22
C HIS A 28 0.27 7.53 -4.06
N ILE A 29 0.78 6.34 -3.83
CA ILE A 29 0.31 5.48 -2.76
C ILE A 29 1.43 5.36 -1.76
N GLN A 30 1.11 5.63 -0.50
CA GLN A 30 2.07 5.58 0.58
C GLN A 30 1.72 4.42 1.48
N ILE A 31 2.64 3.51 1.67
CA ILE A 31 2.43 2.34 2.50
C ILE A 31 3.42 2.41 3.67
N GLU A 32 2.88 2.33 4.87
CA GLU A 32 3.70 2.37 6.07
C GLU A 32 4.17 0.95 6.41
N TYR A 33 5.43 0.83 6.77
CA TYR A 33 5.97 -0.46 7.16
C TYR A 33 6.97 -0.29 8.30
N TYR A 34 7.20 -1.36 9.01
CA TYR A 34 8.07 -1.34 10.18
C TYR A 34 9.16 -2.38 10.00
N GLY A 35 10.32 -1.93 9.53
CA GLY A 35 11.47 -2.79 9.35
C GLY A 35 11.46 -3.55 8.03
N SER A 36 12.59 -4.20 7.75
CA SER A 36 12.79 -4.90 6.49
C SER A 36 11.87 -6.09 6.35
N ASP A 37 11.63 -6.79 7.44
CA ASP A 37 10.77 -7.97 7.39
C ASP A 37 9.35 -7.60 6.99
N ASP A 38 8.85 -6.50 7.53
CA ASP A 38 7.52 -6.04 7.22
C ASP A 38 7.45 -5.59 5.76
N LEU A 39 8.49 -4.92 5.29
CA LEU A 39 8.57 -4.50 3.90
C LEU A 39 8.54 -5.71 2.96
N ASN A 40 9.31 -6.73 3.28
CA ASN A 40 9.32 -7.95 2.47
C ASN A 40 7.97 -8.63 2.44
N ARG A 41 7.27 -8.63 3.56
CA ARG A 41 5.92 -9.19 3.65
C ARG A 41 4.98 -8.44 2.70
N ILE A 42 5.04 -7.13 2.73
CA ILE A 42 4.18 -6.30 1.89
C ILE A 42 4.48 -6.52 0.41
N LEU A 43 5.76 -6.57 0.07
CA LEU A 43 6.16 -6.80 -1.31
C LEU A 43 5.68 -8.16 -1.81
N GLY A 44 5.71 -9.16 -0.95
CA GLY A 44 5.20 -10.48 -1.29
C GLY A 44 3.72 -10.47 -1.56
N LEU A 45 2.97 -9.69 -0.78
CA LEU A 45 1.53 -9.59 -0.97
C LEU A 45 1.17 -8.87 -2.26
N ILE A 46 1.99 -7.89 -2.64
CA ILE A 46 1.79 -7.15 -3.87
C ILE A 46 2.17 -7.98 -5.09
N GLY A 47 3.09 -8.92 -4.89
CA GLY A 47 3.53 -9.78 -5.98
C GLY A 47 4.89 -9.39 -6.54
N VAL A 48 5.64 -8.60 -5.79
CA VAL A 48 6.99 -8.22 -6.20
C VAL A 48 7.98 -9.17 -5.54
N VAL A 49 8.84 -9.72 -6.36
CA VAL A 49 9.88 -10.63 -5.87
C VAL A 49 11.23 -10.00 -6.16
N GLU A 50 12.00 -9.82 -5.10
CA GLU A 50 13.34 -9.28 -5.23
C GLU A 50 14.33 -10.43 -5.22
N GLU A 51 15.21 -10.44 -6.19
CA GLU A 51 16.22 -11.51 -6.30
C GLU A 51 17.58 -11.08 -5.82
#